data_3574bdc2c1dafb6d1e82d5b9f564b883
#
_entry.id   3574bdc2c1dafb6d1e82d5b9f564b883
#
_cell.length_a   1.000
_cell.length_b   1.000
_cell.length_c   1.000
_cell.angle_alpha   90.00
_cell.angle_beta   90.00
_cell.angle_gamma   90.00
#
_symmetry.space_group_name_H-M   'P 1'
#
loop_
_entity.id
_entity.type
_entity.pdbx_description
1 polymer ?
#
loop_
_entity_poly.entity_id
_entity_poly.type
_entity_poly.pdbx_seq_one_letter_code
_entity_poly.pdbx_strand_id
1 'polypeptide(L)'
;PFQYLCISDDTDLSDDSLWSGQKYNIERLADKLCDKARAQLIVDALHKYLADEYTCRALCFCVNKRHADFMAEQLRLYGFNAQSLTSDTPADERKQLAKDLREGTLHYLCVVDIFNEGVDIPEVDTVLFLRPTESLTIFLQQLGRGLRLSAGKTELTVLDFVAQANRKYDFASRFRALTLQPEKNIQKQIKEGFTLLPLGCSIVMEKKARQYILDNISSAIYNKNRIVNEINSYATIPTLTQFLENNGQDIRILYQGSNCWSSLK
;
A
#
# COMPACT_ATOMS: atom_id res chain seq x y z
N PRO A 1 -14.46 9.73 -1.85
CA PRO A 1 -13.23 10.40 -1.39
C PRO A 1 -12.37 9.48 -0.51
N PHE A 2 -11.08 9.80 -0.40
CA PHE A 2 -10.16 9.10 0.50
C PHE A 2 -9.13 10.06 1.10
N GLN A 3 -8.70 9.76 2.32
CA GLN A 3 -7.53 10.33 2.96
C GLN A 3 -6.44 9.24 3.02
N TYR A 4 -5.32 9.46 2.31
CA TYR A 4 -4.20 8.53 2.26
C TYR A 4 -3.04 9.06 3.09
N LEU A 5 -2.69 8.34 4.17
CA LEU A 5 -1.69 8.73 5.14
C LEU A 5 -0.48 7.79 5.03
N CYS A 6 0.67 8.31 4.61
CA CYS A 6 1.93 7.56 4.63
C CYS A 6 2.62 7.78 5.99
N ILE A 7 2.67 6.73 6.78
CA ILE A 7 3.21 6.72 8.14
C ILE A 7 4.61 6.12 8.10
N SER A 8 5.54 6.72 8.80
CA SER A 8 6.93 6.24 8.88
C SER A 8 7.01 4.96 9.69
N ASP A 9 7.55 3.91 9.08
CA ASP A 9 7.84 2.63 9.71
C ASP A 9 9.36 2.41 9.70
N ASP A 10 9.96 2.24 10.87
CA ASP A 10 11.42 2.14 11.02
C ASP A 10 11.97 0.74 10.69
N THR A 11 11.12 -0.16 10.24
CA THR A 11 11.53 -1.49 9.78
C THR A 11 12.41 -1.39 8.54
N ASP A 12 13.57 -2.03 8.57
CA ASP A 12 14.44 -2.12 7.39
C ASP A 12 14.06 -3.33 6.53
N LEU A 13 13.51 -3.04 5.35
CA LEU A 13 13.15 -4.01 4.31
C LEU A 13 14.02 -3.86 3.04
N SER A 14 15.15 -3.15 3.14
CA SER A 14 16.04 -2.86 2.01
C SER A 14 16.91 -4.04 1.58
N ASP A 15 17.13 -5.02 2.47
CA ASP A 15 18.00 -6.16 2.26
C ASP A 15 17.55 -7.02 1.05
N ASP A 16 18.47 -7.25 0.11
CA ASP A 16 18.23 -8.11 -1.06
C ASP A 16 17.89 -9.55 -0.68
N SER A 17 18.29 -10.05 0.50
CA SER A 17 17.93 -11.38 1.01
C SER A 17 16.43 -11.54 1.28
N LEU A 18 15.73 -10.43 1.54
CA LEU A 18 14.27 -10.40 1.70
C LEU A 18 13.54 -10.53 0.36
N TRP A 19 14.24 -10.39 -0.78
CA TRP A 19 13.66 -10.35 -2.10
C TRP A 19 13.86 -11.66 -2.84
N SER A 20 12.82 -12.18 -3.49
CA SER A 20 12.85 -13.41 -4.28
C SER A 20 12.09 -13.21 -5.60
N GLY A 21 12.79 -13.34 -6.73
CA GLY A 21 12.21 -13.06 -8.04
C GLY A 21 11.78 -11.59 -8.19
N GLN A 22 10.48 -11.34 -8.25
CA GLN A 22 9.89 -10.00 -8.43
C GLN A 22 9.15 -9.49 -7.18
N LYS A 23 9.25 -10.17 -6.04
CA LYS A 23 8.52 -9.86 -4.81
C LYS A 23 9.33 -10.18 -3.57
N TYR A 24 8.88 -9.68 -2.43
CA TYR A 24 9.42 -10.08 -1.13
C TYR A 24 9.17 -11.57 -0.86
N ASN A 25 10.12 -12.22 -0.20
CA ASN A 25 9.92 -13.54 0.37
C ASN A 25 8.94 -13.43 1.54
N ILE A 26 7.80 -14.09 1.44
CA ILE A 26 6.67 -13.97 2.37
C ILE A 26 7.07 -14.32 3.81
N GLU A 27 7.82 -15.40 4.03
CA GLU A 27 8.19 -15.85 5.38
C GLU A 27 9.20 -14.89 6.01
N ARG A 28 10.26 -14.52 5.29
CA ARG A 28 11.25 -13.56 5.78
C ARG A 28 10.66 -12.17 6.04
N LEU A 29 9.71 -11.75 5.18
CA LEU A 29 9.01 -10.50 5.39
C LEU A 29 8.15 -10.55 6.66
N ALA A 30 7.42 -11.65 6.88
CA ALA A 30 6.64 -11.83 8.09
C ALA A 30 7.51 -11.86 9.36
N ASP A 31 8.73 -12.46 9.29
CA ASP A 31 9.70 -12.44 10.42
C ASP A 31 10.08 -10.99 10.80
N LYS A 32 10.23 -10.12 9.82
CA LYS A 32 10.54 -8.69 10.05
C LYS A 32 9.35 -7.89 10.58
N LEU A 33 8.14 -8.22 10.11
CA LEU A 33 6.94 -7.42 10.43
C LEU A 33 6.18 -7.89 11.66
N CYS A 34 6.42 -9.13 12.14
CA CYS A 34 5.87 -9.62 13.41
C CYS A 34 6.73 -9.12 14.59
N ASP A 35 6.74 -7.82 14.80
CA ASP A 35 7.52 -7.15 15.83
C ASP A 35 6.62 -6.32 16.75
N LYS A 36 6.82 -6.41 18.08
CA LYS A 36 6.00 -5.72 19.08
C LYS A 36 6.18 -4.21 19.07
N ALA A 37 7.40 -3.72 18.83
CA ALA A 37 7.64 -2.28 18.73
C ALA A 37 6.93 -1.71 17.51
N ARG A 38 6.92 -2.46 16.39
CA ARG A 38 6.13 -2.10 15.22
C ARG A 38 4.63 -2.13 15.49
N ALA A 39 4.13 -3.12 16.24
CA ALA A 39 2.72 -3.15 16.63
C ALA A 39 2.34 -1.92 17.46
N GLN A 40 3.20 -1.48 18.39
CA GLN A 40 3.01 -0.23 19.15
C GLN A 40 2.95 0.98 18.21
N LEU A 41 3.88 1.09 17.24
CA LEU A 41 3.86 2.17 16.23
C LEU A 41 2.54 2.20 15.46
N ILE A 42 2.00 1.04 15.09
CA ILE A 42 0.70 0.94 14.42
C ILE A 42 -0.41 1.46 15.33
N VAL A 43 -0.43 1.06 16.59
CA VAL A 43 -1.43 1.52 17.58
C VAL A 43 -1.31 3.04 17.80
N ASP A 44 -0.11 3.57 17.94
CA ASP A 44 0.12 5.01 18.10
C ASP A 44 -0.41 5.79 16.88
N ALA A 45 -0.27 5.21 15.68
CA ALA A 45 -0.82 5.80 14.46
C ALA A 45 -2.35 5.75 14.42
N LEU A 46 -2.99 4.69 14.93
CA LEU A 46 -4.44 4.63 15.06
C LEU A 46 -4.95 5.78 15.94
N HIS A 47 -4.37 5.94 17.14
CA HIS A 47 -4.72 7.04 18.06
C HIS A 47 -4.48 8.44 17.47
N LYS A 48 -3.46 8.58 16.63
CA LYS A 48 -3.07 9.87 16.05
C LYS A 48 -3.93 10.28 14.87
N TYR A 49 -4.33 9.34 14.03
CA TYR A 49 -4.87 9.64 12.71
C TYR A 49 -6.34 9.25 12.52
N LEU A 50 -6.90 8.37 13.33
CA LEU A 50 -8.32 8.06 13.29
C LEU A 50 -9.11 9.00 14.19
N ALA A 51 -10.26 9.45 13.71
CA ALA A 51 -11.15 10.29 14.51
C ALA A 51 -11.76 9.52 15.68
N ASP A 52 -12.06 8.24 15.46
CA ASP A 52 -12.51 7.30 16.48
C ASP A 52 -12.04 5.89 16.10
N GLU A 53 -10.94 5.48 16.71
CA GLU A 53 -10.31 4.19 16.46
C GLU A 53 -11.07 3.00 17.07
N TYR A 54 -12.05 3.25 17.91
CA TYR A 54 -12.85 2.20 18.55
C TYR A 54 -14.19 1.93 17.83
N THR A 55 -14.56 2.71 16.83
CA THR A 55 -15.79 2.53 16.06
C THR A 55 -15.58 2.37 14.57
N CYS A 56 -14.34 2.49 14.08
CA CYS A 56 -13.99 2.30 12.68
C CYS A 56 -14.25 0.85 12.21
N ARG A 57 -14.41 0.68 10.90
CA ARG A 57 -14.51 -0.62 10.23
C ARG A 57 -13.27 -0.82 9.37
N ALA A 58 -12.24 -1.44 9.97
CA ALA A 58 -10.92 -1.50 9.41
C ALA A 58 -10.58 -2.86 8.79
N LEU A 59 -10.02 -2.84 7.55
CA LEU A 59 -9.33 -3.97 6.95
C LEU A 59 -7.82 -3.78 7.08
N CYS A 60 -7.13 -4.73 7.71
CA CYS A 60 -5.69 -4.72 7.93
C CYS A 60 -5.02 -5.76 7.02
N PHE A 61 -4.36 -5.32 5.95
CA PHE A 61 -3.71 -6.22 4.99
C PHE A 61 -2.36 -6.71 5.48
N CYS A 62 -2.27 -8.00 5.78
CA CYS A 62 -1.10 -8.68 6.34
C CYS A 62 -0.36 -9.52 5.29
N VAL A 63 0.88 -9.94 5.60
CA VAL A 63 1.75 -10.70 4.69
C VAL A 63 1.27 -12.14 4.50
N ASN A 64 1.05 -12.83 5.61
CA ASN A 64 0.63 -14.22 5.71
C ASN A 64 -0.22 -14.44 6.97
N LYS A 65 -0.68 -15.66 7.19
CA LYS A 65 -1.52 -16.03 8.32
C LYS A 65 -0.89 -15.67 9.67
N ARG A 66 0.37 -16.02 9.85
CA ARG A 66 1.11 -15.72 11.09
C ARG A 66 1.11 -14.23 11.40
N HIS A 67 1.33 -13.38 10.40
CA HIS A 67 1.29 -11.93 10.58
C HIS A 67 -0.13 -11.42 10.85
N ALA A 68 -1.18 -12.00 10.23
CA ALA A 68 -2.56 -11.63 10.52
C ALA A 68 -2.97 -11.99 11.95
N ASP A 69 -2.63 -13.21 12.41
CA ASP A 69 -2.91 -13.67 13.77
C ASP A 69 -2.15 -12.84 14.80
N PHE A 70 -0.85 -12.59 14.56
CA PHE A 70 -0.02 -11.72 15.40
C PHE A 70 -0.62 -10.32 15.53
N MET A 71 -0.98 -9.68 14.43
CA MET A 71 -1.53 -8.32 14.47
C MET A 71 -2.90 -8.27 15.18
N ALA A 72 -3.77 -9.23 14.91
CA ALA A 72 -5.05 -9.32 15.62
C ALA A 72 -4.86 -9.51 17.14
N GLU A 73 -3.89 -10.33 17.55
CA GLU A 73 -3.53 -10.52 18.96
C GLU A 73 -2.99 -9.21 19.57
N GLN A 74 -2.03 -8.56 18.90
CA GLN A 74 -1.46 -7.30 19.40
C GLN A 74 -2.56 -6.23 19.52
N LEU A 75 -3.40 -6.04 18.53
CA LEU A 75 -4.51 -5.08 18.61
C LEU A 75 -5.44 -5.36 19.80
N ARG A 76 -5.76 -6.64 20.08
CA ARG A 76 -6.56 -7.02 21.27
C ARG A 76 -5.85 -6.69 22.58
N LEU A 77 -4.53 -6.89 22.65
CA LEU A 77 -3.74 -6.52 23.84
C LEU A 77 -3.79 -5.02 24.15
N TYR A 78 -3.94 -4.19 23.12
CA TYR A 78 -4.14 -2.74 23.26
C TYR A 78 -5.64 -2.33 23.39
N GLY A 79 -6.54 -3.28 23.58
CA GLY A 79 -7.96 -3.00 23.85
C GLY A 79 -8.84 -2.85 22.63
N PHE A 80 -8.34 -3.09 21.41
CA PHE A 80 -9.13 -3.04 20.20
C PHE A 80 -9.91 -4.33 19.95
N ASN A 81 -11.11 -4.24 19.42
CA ASN A 81 -11.86 -5.41 18.96
C ASN A 81 -11.36 -5.85 17.59
N ALA A 82 -10.48 -6.85 17.57
CA ALA A 82 -9.75 -7.31 16.40
C ALA A 82 -9.79 -8.83 16.24
N GLN A 83 -9.94 -9.30 15.00
CA GLN A 83 -9.88 -10.71 14.62
C GLN A 83 -9.02 -10.90 13.36
N SER A 84 -8.52 -12.12 13.14
CA SER A 84 -7.88 -12.51 11.89
C SER A 84 -8.83 -13.33 11.03
N LEU A 85 -8.75 -13.13 9.71
CA LEU A 85 -9.44 -13.92 8.71
C LEU A 85 -8.42 -14.44 7.70
N THR A 86 -8.28 -15.76 7.63
CA THR A 86 -7.27 -16.43 6.80
C THR A 86 -7.90 -17.54 5.98
N SER A 87 -7.12 -18.21 5.12
CA SER A 87 -7.60 -19.35 4.34
C SER A 87 -8.10 -20.51 5.21
N ASP A 88 -7.66 -20.61 6.46
CA ASP A 88 -8.05 -21.69 7.38
C ASP A 88 -9.34 -21.37 8.16
N THR A 89 -9.80 -20.12 8.12
CA THR A 89 -11.03 -19.71 8.80
C THR A 89 -12.22 -20.44 8.14
N PRO A 90 -13.05 -21.18 8.88
CA PRO A 90 -14.22 -21.87 8.34
C PRO A 90 -15.21 -20.94 7.63
N ALA A 91 -15.92 -21.44 6.62
CA ALA A 91 -16.79 -20.60 5.78
C ALA A 91 -17.89 -19.87 6.58
N ASP A 92 -18.46 -20.52 7.60
CA ASP A 92 -19.49 -19.91 8.43
C ASP A 92 -18.90 -18.82 9.35
N GLU A 93 -17.71 -19.05 9.90
CA GLU A 93 -16.99 -18.06 10.69
C GLU A 93 -16.60 -16.86 9.85
N ARG A 94 -16.16 -17.05 8.58
CA ARG A 94 -15.89 -15.94 7.64
C ARG A 94 -17.11 -15.06 7.45
N LYS A 95 -18.29 -15.67 7.24
CA LYS A 95 -19.55 -14.94 7.10
C LYS A 95 -19.90 -14.16 8.36
N GLN A 96 -19.65 -14.77 9.53
CA GLN A 96 -19.92 -14.12 10.81
C GLN A 96 -18.97 -12.94 11.02
N LEU A 97 -17.65 -13.10 10.81
CA LEU A 97 -16.68 -12.00 10.92
C LEU A 97 -17.00 -10.85 9.94
N ALA A 98 -17.40 -11.18 8.71
CA ALA A 98 -17.81 -10.15 7.74
C ALA A 98 -19.09 -9.41 8.20
N LYS A 99 -20.04 -10.12 8.81
CA LYS A 99 -21.26 -9.54 9.38
C LYS A 99 -20.91 -8.65 10.58
N ASP A 100 -20.07 -9.14 11.48
CA ASP A 100 -19.67 -8.39 12.69
C ASP A 100 -18.93 -7.09 12.35
N LEU A 101 -18.04 -7.11 11.33
CA LEU A 101 -17.38 -5.91 10.85
C LEU A 101 -18.40 -4.93 10.21
N ARG A 102 -19.36 -5.45 9.43
CA ARG A 102 -20.43 -4.64 8.82
C ARG A 102 -21.31 -3.97 9.88
N GLU A 103 -21.70 -4.71 10.90
CA GLU A 103 -22.56 -4.22 11.98
C GLU A 103 -21.80 -3.36 13.00
N GLY A 104 -20.46 -3.34 12.94
CA GLY A 104 -19.61 -2.56 13.86
C GLY A 104 -19.48 -3.19 15.25
N THR A 105 -19.73 -4.49 15.39
CA THR A 105 -19.42 -5.27 16.59
C THR A 105 -17.98 -5.79 16.57
N LEU A 106 -17.35 -5.85 15.39
CA LEU A 106 -15.93 -6.02 15.17
C LEU A 106 -15.38 -4.75 14.50
N HIS A 107 -14.19 -4.28 14.89
CA HIS A 107 -13.62 -3.03 14.39
C HIS A 107 -12.42 -3.26 13.47
N TYR A 108 -11.58 -4.25 13.74
CA TYR A 108 -10.38 -4.55 12.95
C TYR A 108 -10.40 -5.99 12.45
N LEU A 109 -10.32 -6.17 11.14
CA LEU A 109 -10.20 -7.49 10.53
C LEU A 109 -8.85 -7.61 9.83
N CYS A 110 -7.93 -8.41 10.42
CA CYS A 110 -6.61 -8.69 9.86
C CYS A 110 -6.71 -9.81 8.82
N VAL A 111 -6.30 -9.52 7.59
CA VAL A 111 -6.53 -10.38 6.44
C VAL A 111 -5.27 -10.58 5.61
N VAL A 112 -5.15 -11.72 4.92
CA VAL A 112 -4.01 -11.99 4.04
C VAL A 112 -4.34 -11.60 2.60
N ASP A 113 -5.18 -12.35 1.93
CA ASP A 113 -5.63 -12.11 0.56
C ASP A 113 -7.13 -12.43 0.43
N ILE A 114 -7.98 -11.43 0.60
CA ILE A 114 -9.44 -11.62 0.61
C ILE A 114 -10.02 -11.89 -0.79
N PHE A 115 -9.21 -11.78 -1.86
CA PHE A 115 -9.73 -11.76 -3.23
C PHE A 115 -10.51 -13.00 -3.65
N ASN A 116 -10.22 -14.15 -3.05
CA ASN A 116 -10.87 -15.43 -3.39
C ASN A 116 -12.04 -15.80 -2.47
N GLU A 117 -12.41 -14.96 -1.49
CA GLU A 117 -13.24 -15.39 -0.37
C GLU A 117 -14.66 -14.78 -0.31
N GLY A 118 -15.04 -14.01 -1.33
CA GLY A 118 -16.43 -13.49 -1.42
C GLY A 118 -16.81 -12.48 -0.32
N VAL A 119 -15.85 -11.98 0.45
CA VAL A 119 -16.10 -11.00 1.52
C VAL A 119 -16.27 -9.61 0.89
N ASP A 120 -17.52 -9.17 0.82
CA ASP A 120 -17.89 -7.83 0.36
C ASP A 120 -18.47 -7.04 1.53
N ILE A 121 -17.73 -6.00 1.98
CA ILE A 121 -18.11 -5.13 3.10
C ILE A 121 -17.97 -3.69 2.65
N PRO A 122 -19.01 -3.09 2.02
CA PRO A 122 -18.98 -1.69 1.59
C PRO A 122 -18.80 -0.70 2.75
N GLU A 123 -19.15 -1.10 3.96
CA GLU A 123 -19.08 -0.30 5.18
C GLU A 123 -17.66 -0.06 5.69
N VAL A 124 -16.65 -0.74 5.13
CA VAL A 124 -15.23 -0.50 5.46
C VAL A 124 -14.89 0.96 5.18
N ASP A 125 -14.52 1.68 6.23
CA ASP A 125 -14.14 3.09 6.22
C ASP A 125 -12.64 3.31 6.46
N THR A 126 -11.93 2.27 6.89
CA THR A 126 -10.51 2.31 7.22
C THR A 126 -9.76 1.15 6.57
N VAL A 127 -8.60 1.43 5.99
CA VAL A 127 -7.70 0.42 5.43
C VAL A 127 -6.29 0.62 5.99
N LEU A 128 -5.70 -0.44 6.53
CA LEU A 128 -4.31 -0.46 6.97
C LEU A 128 -3.48 -1.33 6.02
N PHE A 129 -2.49 -0.73 5.35
CA PHE A 129 -1.47 -1.49 4.64
C PHE A 129 -0.31 -1.82 5.59
N LEU A 130 -0.37 -3.00 6.22
CA LEU A 130 0.63 -3.49 7.17
C LEU A 130 1.78 -4.23 6.49
N ARG A 131 1.77 -4.29 5.17
CA ARG A 131 2.82 -4.90 4.35
C ARG A 131 3.07 -4.08 3.09
N PRO A 132 4.28 -4.11 2.52
CA PRO A 132 4.47 -3.65 1.15
C PRO A 132 3.66 -4.53 0.19
N THR A 133 2.96 -3.90 -0.76
CA THR A 133 2.19 -4.59 -1.81
C THR A 133 2.85 -4.32 -3.15
N GLU A 134 3.51 -5.34 -3.74
CA GLU A 134 4.32 -5.19 -4.94
C GLU A 134 3.48 -5.06 -6.22
N SER A 135 2.30 -5.67 -6.23
CA SER A 135 1.40 -5.62 -7.38
C SER A 135 0.50 -4.39 -7.30
N LEU A 136 0.61 -3.51 -8.31
CA LEU A 136 -0.29 -2.37 -8.45
C LEU A 136 -1.76 -2.80 -8.55
N THR A 137 -2.05 -3.89 -9.26
CA THR A 137 -3.40 -4.44 -9.38
C THR A 137 -3.95 -4.85 -8.02
N ILE A 138 -3.16 -5.58 -7.21
CA ILE A 138 -3.57 -5.98 -5.86
C ILE A 138 -3.78 -4.74 -4.98
N PHE A 139 -2.87 -3.77 -5.02
CA PHE A 139 -3.00 -2.51 -4.30
C PHE A 139 -4.32 -1.79 -4.62
N LEU A 140 -4.62 -1.60 -5.91
CA LEU A 140 -5.86 -0.94 -6.35
C LEU A 140 -7.12 -1.74 -5.98
N GLN A 141 -7.05 -3.07 -6.03
CA GLN A 141 -8.14 -3.93 -5.58
C GLN A 141 -8.37 -3.83 -4.07
N GLN A 142 -7.31 -3.79 -3.27
CA GLN A 142 -7.38 -3.61 -1.81
C GLN A 142 -7.96 -2.22 -1.46
N LEU A 143 -7.46 -1.17 -2.09
CA LEU A 143 -7.96 0.20 -1.93
C LEU A 143 -9.44 0.30 -2.37
N GLY A 144 -9.78 -0.30 -3.51
CA GLY A 144 -11.12 -0.29 -4.09
C GLY A 144 -12.19 -0.90 -3.19
N ARG A 145 -11.83 -1.82 -2.29
CA ARG A 145 -12.78 -2.36 -1.31
C ARG A 145 -13.26 -1.29 -0.33
N GLY A 146 -12.35 -0.44 0.13
CA GLY A 146 -12.69 0.69 0.99
C GLY A 146 -13.31 1.88 0.25
N LEU A 147 -13.24 1.95 -1.08
CA LEU A 147 -13.83 3.05 -1.86
C LEU A 147 -15.31 2.83 -2.21
N ARG A 148 -15.91 1.70 -1.85
CA ARG A 148 -17.33 1.46 -2.07
C ARG A 148 -18.19 2.42 -1.27
N LEU A 149 -19.31 2.82 -1.87
CA LEU A 149 -20.29 3.69 -1.22
C LEU A 149 -21.12 2.87 -0.22
N SER A 150 -21.31 3.42 0.97
CA SER A 150 -22.19 2.89 1.99
C SER A 150 -22.87 4.02 2.74
N ALA A 151 -24.05 3.77 3.27
CA ALA A 151 -24.81 4.75 4.06
C ALA A 151 -24.02 5.12 5.32
N GLY A 152 -23.89 6.42 5.58
CA GLY A 152 -23.14 6.95 6.74
C GLY A 152 -21.63 7.02 6.58
N LYS A 153 -21.06 6.49 5.49
CA LYS A 153 -19.63 6.58 5.20
C LYS A 153 -19.34 7.82 4.37
N THR A 154 -18.53 8.73 4.89
CA THR A 154 -18.17 10.00 4.25
C THR A 154 -16.92 9.86 3.37
N GLU A 155 -15.92 9.13 3.86
CA GLU A 155 -14.64 8.94 3.18
C GLU A 155 -13.98 7.61 3.60
N LEU A 156 -12.91 7.26 2.91
CA LEU A 156 -12.02 6.14 3.27
C LEU A 156 -10.74 6.70 3.87
N THR A 157 -10.38 6.30 5.08
CA THR A 157 -9.06 6.56 5.66
C THR A 157 -8.12 5.40 5.34
N VAL A 158 -6.96 5.72 4.77
CA VAL A 158 -5.92 4.75 4.44
C VAL A 158 -4.67 5.04 5.24
N LEU A 159 -4.24 4.10 6.06
CA LEU A 159 -2.97 4.14 6.79
C LEU A 159 -1.97 3.21 6.11
N ASP A 160 -0.97 3.78 5.45
CA ASP A 160 0.09 3.04 4.75
C ASP A 160 1.40 3.15 5.53
N PHE A 161 1.85 2.05 6.12
CA PHE A 161 3.07 1.98 6.92
C PHE A 161 4.28 1.78 6.00
N VAL A 162 4.96 2.89 5.74
CA VAL A 162 6.06 2.99 4.77
C VAL A 162 7.38 2.71 5.46
N ALA A 163 7.91 1.51 5.23
CA ALA A 163 9.23 1.07 5.65
C ALA A 163 10.31 1.45 4.63
N GLN A 164 11.58 1.32 5.03
CA GLN A 164 12.71 1.43 4.11
C GLN A 164 12.71 0.23 3.16
N ALA A 165 12.10 0.41 1.99
CA ALA A 165 11.87 -0.68 1.06
C ALA A 165 13.10 -1.02 0.21
N ASN A 166 13.15 -2.28 -0.28
CA ASN A 166 14.14 -2.69 -1.26
C ASN A 166 14.04 -1.83 -2.54
N ARG A 167 15.18 -1.55 -3.16
CA ARG A 167 15.27 -0.73 -4.40
C ARG A 167 14.48 -1.30 -5.60
N LYS A 168 14.07 -2.56 -5.54
CA LYS A 168 13.22 -3.21 -6.56
C LYS A 168 11.73 -2.93 -6.33
N TYR A 169 11.35 -2.41 -5.17
CA TYR A 169 9.97 -2.05 -4.87
C TYR A 169 9.56 -0.79 -5.64
N ASP A 170 8.34 -0.76 -6.15
CA ASP A 170 7.86 0.33 -7.04
C ASP A 170 6.85 1.25 -6.36
N PHE A 171 7.33 2.22 -5.59
CA PHE A 171 6.48 3.28 -5.06
C PHE A 171 5.93 4.21 -6.15
N ALA A 172 6.70 4.44 -7.22
CA ALA A 172 6.30 5.40 -8.25
C ALA A 172 4.96 5.02 -8.88
N SER A 173 4.80 3.76 -9.29
CA SER A 173 3.56 3.25 -9.89
C SER A 173 2.36 3.37 -8.95
N ARG A 174 2.53 3.14 -7.64
CA ARG A 174 1.46 3.29 -6.65
C ARG A 174 0.94 4.72 -6.59
N PHE A 175 1.84 5.70 -6.44
CA PHE A 175 1.43 7.11 -6.34
C PHE A 175 0.90 7.68 -7.66
N ARG A 176 1.42 7.21 -8.81
CA ARG A 176 0.86 7.57 -10.11
C ARG A 176 -0.60 7.14 -10.26
N ALA A 177 -0.94 5.98 -9.74
CA ALA A 177 -2.32 5.47 -9.80
C ALA A 177 -3.31 6.26 -8.91
N LEU A 178 -2.82 7.06 -7.97
CA LEU A 178 -3.64 7.88 -7.07
C LEU A 178 -3.83 9.33 -7.55
N THR A 179 -3.03 9.81 -8.49
CA THR A 179 -3.09 11.20 -9.02
C THR A 179 -3.87 11.29 -10.32
N LEU A 180 -4.44 12.47 -10.60
CA LEU A 180 -5.03 12.79 -11.91
C LEU A 180 -4.00 13.19 -12.97
N GLN A 181 -2.71 13.21 -12.61
CA GLN A 181 -1.61 13.58 -13.51
C GLN A 181 -0.48 12.53 -13.45
N PRO A 182 -0.76 11.26 -13.83
CA PRO A 182 0.21 10.18 -13.75
C PRO A 182 1.44 10.40 -14.65
N GLU A 183 1.30 11.20 -15.71
CA GLU A 183 2.36 11.54 -16.68
C GLU A 183 3.38 12.54 -16.13
N LYS A 184 3.05 13.30 -15.07
CA LYS A 184 3.98 14.29 -14.49
C LYS A 184 5.03 13.63 -13.61
N ASN A 185 6.13 14.35 -13.41
CA ASN A 185 7.23 13.91 -12.56
C ASN A 185 6.74 13.57 -11.14
N ILE A 186 6.71 12.28 -10.81
CA ILE A 186 6.18 11.80 -9.54
C ILE A 186 7.02 12.23 -8.34
N GLN A 187 8.34 12.33 -8.47
CA GLN A 187 9.21 12.82 -7.40
C GLN A 187 8.90 14.28 -7.05
N LYS A 188 8.61 15.11 -8.08
CA LYS A 188 8.19 16.50 -7.87
C LYS A 188 6.85 16.55 -7.15
N GLN A 189 5.85 15.77 -7.58
CA GLN A 189 4.56 15.70 -6.91
C GLN A 189 4.67 15.26 -5.44
N ILE A 190 5.55 14.30 -5.12
CA ILE A 190 5.79 13.84 -3.74
C ILE A 190 6.47 14.93 -2.90
N LYS A 191 7.41 15.70 -3.47
CA LYS A 191 8.11 16.79 -2.77
C LYS A 191 7.20 17.99 -2.49
N GLU A 192 6.41 18.40 -3.46
CA GLU A 192 5.58 19.61 -3.42
C GLU A 192 4.16 19.36 -2.88
N GLY A 193 3.78 18.09 -2.66
CA GLY A 193 2.42 17.67 -2.42
C GLY A 193 1.67 17.44 -3.73
N PHE A 194 0.64 16.60 -3.68
CA PHE A 194 -0.19 16.28 -4.84
C PHE A 194 -1.20 17.40 -5.08
N THR A 195 -0.98 18.19 -6.12
CA THR A 195 -1.82 19.37 -6.43
C THR A 195 -3.14 19.02 -7.09
N LEU A 196 -3.22 17.88 -7.80
CA LEU A 196 -4.41 17.41 -8.49
C LEU A 196 -4.71 15.95 -8.14
N LEU A 197 -5.62 15.82 -7.19
CA LEU A 197 -6.24 14.56 -6.77
C LEU A 197 -7.74 14.59 -7.13
N PRO A 198 -8.41 13.44 -7.18
CA PRO A 198 -9.86 13.40 -7.26
C PRO A 198 -10.51 14.24 -6.15
N LEU A 199 -11.68 14.81 -6.45
CA LEU A 199 -12.38 15.71 -5.50
C LEU A 199 -12.59 15.03 -4.14
N GLY A 200 -12.24 15.73 -3.07
CA GLY A 200 -12.35 15.24 -1.70
C GLY A 200 -11.25 14.24 -1.30
N CYS A 201 -10.25 14.00 -2.16
CA CYS A 201 -9.12 13.12 -1.83
C CYS A 201 -7.91 13.91 -1.34
N SER A 202 -7.13 13.31 -0.43
CA SER A 202 -5.87 13.86 0.06
C SER A 202 -4.80 12.78 0.20
N ILE A 203 -3.53 13.17 0.02
CA ILE A 203 -2.37 12.34 0.31
C ILE A 203 -1.45 13.13 1.24
N VAL A 204 -1.25 12.63 2.44
CA VAL A 204 -0.38 13.22 3.47
C VAL A 204 0.74 12.25 3.77
N MET A 205 1.97 12.75 3.83
CA MET A 205 3.15 11.92 4.09
C MET A 205 3.90 12.46 5.29
N GLU A 206 4.19 11.63 6.27
CA GLU A 206 5.17 11.96 7.29
C GLU A 206 6.54 12.21 6.65
N LYS A 207 7.32 13.10 7.25
CA LYS A 207 8.61 13.55 6.69
C LYS A 207 9.54 12.37 6.37
N LYS A 208 9.65 11.41 7.27
CA LYS A 208 10.53 10.23 7.12
C LYS A 208 9.99 9.26 6.07
N ALA A 209 8.69 9.00 6.05
CA ALA A 209 8.04 8.18 5.02
C ALA A 209 8.25 8.77 3.62
N ARG A 210 8.08 10.09 3.48
CA ARG A 210 8.37 10.83 2.23
C ARG A 210 9.81 10.61 1.78
N GLN A 211 10.78 10.69 2.71
CA GLN A 211 12.19 10.48 2.40
C GLN A 211 12.43 9.05 1.91
N TYR A 212 11.90 8.03 2.60
CA TYR A 212 12.03 6.62 2.18
C TYR A 212 11.49 6.38 0.77
N ILE A 213 10.33 6.98 0.45
CA ILE A 213 9.74 6.88 -0.88
C ILE A 213 10.63 7.54 -1.94
N LEU A 214 11.12 8.74 -1.68
CA LEU A 214 11.99 9.47 -2.62
C LEU A 214 13.33 8.76 -2.83
N ASP A 215 13.94 8.22 -1.78
CA ASP A 215 15.20 7.48 -1.86
C ASP A 215 15.02 6.18 -2.65
N ASN A 216 13.91 5.47 -2.42
CA ASN A 216 13.57 4.28 -3.20
C ASN A 216 13.39 4.60 -4.69
N ILE A 217 12.61 5.64 -5.02
CA ILE A 217 12.39 6.05 -6.43
C ILE A 217 13.72 6.46 -7.09
N SER A 218 14.59 7.17 -6.37
CA SER A 218 15.88 7.63 -6.87
C SER A 218 16.88 6.49 -7.07
N SER A 219 16.86 5.48 -6.20
CA SER A 219 17.73 4.30 -6.25
C SER A 219 17.18 3.14 -7.06
N ALA A 220 15.98 3.29 -7.62
CA ALA A 220 15.27 2.23 -8.29
C ALA A 220 16.08 1.63 -9.46
N ILE A 221 16.15 0.31 -9.49
CA ILE A 221 16.72 -0.40 -10.64
C ILE A 221 15.67 -0.45 -11.74
N TYR A 222 15.95 0.24 -12.84
CA TYR A 222 15.15 0.20 -14.04
C TYR A 222 15.52 -1.05 -14.86
N ASN A 223 14.72 -2.10 -14.76
CA ASN A 223 14.79 -3.21 -15.70
C ASN A 223 13.80 -2.98 -16.86
N LYS A 224 13.93 -3.79 -17.93
CA LYS A 224 13.08 -3.67 -19.12
C LYS A 224 11.58 -3.66 -18.78
N ASN A 225 11.13 -4.57 -17.91
CA ASN A 225 9.72 -4.69 -17.55
C ASN A 225 9.20 -3.44 -16.83
N ARG A 226 10.00 -2.87 -15.94
CA ARG A 226 9.63 -1.63 -15.25
C ARG A 226 9.51 -0.46 -16.21
N ILE A 227 10.47 -0.31 -17.15
CA ILE A 227 10.42 0.74 -18.18
C ILE A 227 9.17 0.59 -19.04
N VAL A 228 8.87 -0.63 -19.51
CA VAL A 228 7.67 -0.92 -20.31
C VAL A 228 6.39 -0.61 -19.53
N ASN A 229 6.30 -1.01 -18.26
CA ASN A 229 5.14 -0.72 -17.42
C ASN A 229 4.95 0.80 -17.23
N GLU A 230 6.04 1.54 -17.05
CA GLU A 230 5.98 2.99 -16.94
C GLU A 230 5.56 3.65 -18.26
N ILE A 231 6.06 3.21 -19.41
CA ILE A 231 5.61 3.69 -20.72
C ILE A 231 4.11 3.45 -20.90
N ASN A 232 3.63 2.27 -20.54
CA ASN A 232 2.21 1.91 -20.64
C ASN A 232 1.31 2.67 -19.66
N SER A 233 1.85 3.32 -18.64
CA SER A 233 1.07 4.18 -17.74
C SER A 233 0.68 5.54 -18.34
N TYR A 234 1.28 5.91 -19.46
CA TYR A 234 0.94 7.14 -20.16
C TYR A 234 -0.30 6.93 -21.06
N ALA A 235 -1.17 7.92 -21.14
CA ALA A 235 -2.34 7.90 -22.04
C ALA A 235 -1.94 7.82 -23.53
N THR A 236 -0.78 8.39 -23.87
CA THR A 236 -0.14 8.28 -25.18
C THR A 236 1.35 7.96 -25.00
N ILE A 237 1.93 7.18 -25.91
CA ILE A 237 3.34 6.81 -25.82
C ILE A 237 4.21 8.08 -25.75
N PRO A 238 4.98 8.30 -24.65
CA PRO A 238 5.78 9.50 -24.48
C PRO A 238 6.97 9.53 -25.45
N THR A 239 7.48 10.72 -25.74
CA THR A 239 8.81 10.85 -26.34
C THR A 239 9.89 10.43 -25.32
N LEU A 240 11.10 10.12 -25.82
CA LEU A 240 12.22 9.79 -24.94
C LEU A 240 12.50 10.91 -23.93
N THR A 241 12.50 12.16 -24.39
CA THR A 241 12.75 13.32 -23.53
C THR A 241 11.66 13.45 -22.45
N GLN A 242 10.39 13.37 -22.82
CA GLN A 242 9.28 13.39 -21.86
C GLN A 242 9.38 12.27 -20.83
N PHE A 243 9.74 11.06 -21.28
CA PHE A 243 9.90 9.92 -20.37
C PHE A 243 11.01 10.16 -19.34
N LEU A 244 12.19 10.63 -19.81
CA LEU A 244 13.34 10.89 -18.93
C LEU A 244 13.07 12.02 -17.93
N GLU A 245 12.49 13.13 -18.39
CA GLU A 245 12.15 14.29 -17.55
C GLU A 245 11.09 13.94 -16.50
N ASN A 246 10.02 13.24 -16.90
CA ASN A 246 8.92 12.89 -16.01
C ASN A 246 9.32 11.85 -14.95
N ASN A 247 10.29 11.00 -15.26
CA ASN A 247 10.81 10.00 -14.33
C ASN A 247 12.06 10.47 -13.58
N GLY A 248 12.63 11.62 -13.95
CA GLY A 248 13.87 12.14 -13.36
C GLY A 248 15.07 11.20 -13.60
N GLN A 249 15.10 10.55 -14.76
CA GLN A 249 16.07 9.50 -15.06
C GLN A 249 17.11 9.92 -16.10
N ASP A 250 18.27 9.28 -16.03
CA ASP A 250 19.36 9.44 -17.01
C ASP A 250 19.15 8.51 -18.21
N ILE A 251 19.47 8.97 -19.41
CA ILE A 251 19.36 8.21 -20.65
C ILE A 251 20.11 6.86 -20.59
N ARG A 252 21.17 6.77 -19.81
CA ARG A 252 21.97 5.55 -19.63
C ARG A 252 21.17 4.36 -19.11
N ILE A 253 20.07 4.60 -18.41
CA ILE A 253 19.19 3.55 -17.90
C ILE A 253 18.50 2.79 -19.03
N LEU A 254 18.13 3.46 -20.11
CA LEU A 254 17.40 2.89 -21.24
C LEU A 254 18.31 2.06 -22.17
N TYR A 255 19.60 2.34 -22.18
CA TYR A 255 20.58 1.72 -23.08
C TYR A 255 21.49 0.70 -22.40
N GLN A 256 21.02 0.09 -21.30
CA GLN A 256 21.71 -1.00 -20.66
C GLN A 256 21.45 -2.32 -21.41
N GLY A 257 22.53 -2.98 -21.86
CA GLY A 257 22.45 -4.22 -22.64
C GLY A 257 21.95 -3.99 -24.07
N SER A 258 21.01 -4.82 -24.51
CA SER A 258 20.44 -4.77 -25.88
C SER A 258 19.19 -3.87 -25.97
N ASN A 259 18.84 -3.13 -24.94
CA ASN A 259 17.66 -2.29 -24.94
C ASN A 259 17.89 -0.99 -25.74
N CYS A 260 16.88 -0.55 -26.47
CA CYS A 260 16.83 0.78 -27.05
C CYS A 260 15.39 1.32 -26.92
N TRP A 261 15.23 2.65 -26.98
CA TRP A 261 13.91 3.29 -26.82
C TRP A 261 12.85 2.73 -27.78
N SER A 262 13.24 2.47 -29.04
CA SER A 262 12.34 1.91 -30.05
C SER A 262 11.88 0.48 -29.77
N SER A 263 12.66 -0.31 -29.01
CA SER A 263 12.33 -1.68 -28.63
C SER A 263 11.54 -1.79 -27.32
N LEU A 264 11.34 -0.67 -26.64
CA LEU A 264 10.64 -0.59 -25.35
C LEU A 264 9.21 -0.04 -25.47
N LYS A 265 8.89 0.55 -26.64
CA LYS A 265 7.57 1.09 -26.97
C LYS A 265 6.53 0.02 -27.25
#